data_bb4069addc8ebfd20524fd4264be0647
#
_entry.id   bb4069addc8ebfd20524fd4264be0647
#
_cell.length_a   1.000
_cell.length_b   1.000
_cell.length_c   1.000
_cell.angle_alpha   90.00
_cell.angle_beta   90.00
_cell.angle_gamma   90.00
#
_symmetry.space_group_name_H-M   'P 1'
#
loop_
_entity.id
_entity.type
_entity.pdbx_description
1 polymer ?
#
loop_
_entity_poly.entity_id
_entity_poly.type
_entity_poly.pdbx_seq_one_letter_code
_entity_poly.pdbx_strand_id
1 'polypeptide(L)'
;CSTCLITHAVTIMKTQLAFPIRYLLGTLAFAGVIALSSAAAAIPQTTGIPVQNALVDQTKLTNAFEAPDACAGFDPVKRYGNELRFQIRRNDAPVGSHIVQFNRGRDGLQVIAQSNINISFLGFNAYSFYYRSESLWQGNQLAAMSVVVDDDGDETKVSAKRDQGQLIVSGPDGDQTLPPGIFPTDHWHCGVLGSRSVLNTITGKPNMVSITASDSEMLRTSTGTLRATQFTYDGELETNAWYDSDGRWVGLQFKARDGSTITYRCMNCATDTAQKDPE
;
A
#
# COMPACT_ATOMS: atom_id res chain seq x y z
N CYS A 1 -28.12 -7.26 31.99
CA CYS A 1 -26.75 -6.65 31.80
C CYS A 1 -25.93 -7.25 30.66
N SER A 2 -26.33 -8.37 30.06
CA SER A 2 -25.61 -9.00 28.93
C SER A 2 -25.79 -8.24 27.62
N THR A 3 -26.89 -7.54 27.42
CA THR A 3 -27.19 -6.78 26.19
C THR A 3 -26.30 -5.52 26.05
N CYS A 4 -25.85 -4.93 27.15
CA CYS A 4 -25.01 -3.72 27.16
C CYS A 4 -23.55 -4.01 26.76
N LEU A 5 -23.04 -5.20 27.03
CA LEU A 5 -21.68 -5.63 26.66
C LEU A 5 -21.56 -5.95 25.17
N ILE A 6 -22.61 -6.48 24.56
CA ILE A 6 -22.64 -6.82 23.14
C ILE A 6 -22.68 -5.53 22.30
N THR A 7 -23.47 -4.54 22.73
CA THR A 7 -23.57 -3.26 22.01
C THR A 7 -22.25 -2.46 22.07
N HIS A 8 -21.50 -2.53 23.17
CA HIS A 8 -20.20 -1.89 23.29
C HIS A 8 -19.12 -2.58 22.44
N ALA A 9 -19.13 -3.91 22.35
CA ALA A 9 -18.18 -4.66 21.52
C ALA A 9 -18.40 -4.40 20.01
N VAL A 10 -19.65 -4.30 19.59
CA VAL A 10 -20.02 -3.99 18.19
C VAL A 10 -19.67 -2.55 17.84
N THR A 11 -19.87 -1.59 18.75
CA THR A 11 -19.53 -0.17 18.53
C THR A 11 -18.01 0.02 18.45
N ILE A 12 -17.21 -0.73 19.20
CA ILE A 12 -15.73 -0.68 19.15
C ILE A 12 -15.21 -1.29 17.84
N MET A 13 -15.88 -2.31 17.27
CA MET A 13 -15.49 -2.91 16.00
C MET A 13 -15.79 -2.02 14.78
N LYS A 14 -16.89 -1.28 14.81
CA LYS A 14 -17.32 -0.42 13.68
C LYS A 14 -16.34 0.68 13.31
N THR A 15 -15.45 1.08 14.22
CA THR A 15 -14.51 2.19 14.01
C THR A 15 -13.12 1.74 13.54
N GLN A 16 -12.89 0.46 13.20
CA GLN A 16 -11.53 -0.10 13.29
C GLN A 16 -10.89 -0.61 11.98
N LEU A 17 -11.49 -0.46 10.81
CA LEU A 17 -10.87 -0.97 9.57
C LEU A 17 -10.60 0.07 8.49
N ALA A 18 -10.88 1.35 8.70
CA ALA A 18 -10.41 2.40 7.82
C ALA A 18 -8.90 2.64 8.04
N PHE A 19 -8.17 2.88 6.96
CA PHE A 19 -6.74 3.18 6.95
C PHE A 19 -6.39 4.30 7.96
N PRO A 20 -5.22 4.26 8.63
CA PRO A 20 -4.88 5.24 9.66
C PRO A 20 -4.73 6.63 9.07
N ILE A 21 -5.74 7.49 9.24
CA ILE A 21 -5.61 8.93 9.04
C ILE A 21 -5.26 9.51 10.41
N ARG A 22 -4.00 9.86 10.62
CA ARG A 22 -3.59 10.66 11.78
C ARG A 22 -4.03 12.10 11.54
N TYR A 23 -5.11 12.53 12.21
CA TYR A 23 -5.36 13.95 12.40
C TYR A 23 -4.40 14.50 13.47
N LEU A 24 -3.43 15.30 13.04
CA LEU A 24 -2.68 16.18 13.94
C LEU A 24 -3.58 17.36 14.32
N LEU A 25 -4.23 17.27 15.48
CA LEU A 25 -4.81 18.44 16.15
C LEU A 25 -3.66 19.25 16.75
N GLY A 26 -3.34 20.38 16.11
CA GLY A 26 -2.42 21.37 16.64
C GLY A 26 -2.99 22.06 17.87
N THR A 27 -2.42 21.80 19.03
CA THR A 27 -2.62 22.61 20.21
C THR A 27 -1.61 23.75 20.22
N LEU A 28 -2.12 24.98 20.09
CA LEU A 28 -1.42 26.22 20.40
C LEU A 28 -1.03 26.24 21.89
N ALA A 29 0.23 26.40 22.20
CA ALA A 29 0.71 26.75 23.53
C ALA A 29 1.77 27.84 23.46
N PHE A 30 1.45 28.89 24.11
CA PHE A 30 2.06 30.09 24.62
C PHE A 30 3.59 30.26 24.59
N ALA A 31 3.96 31.50 24.28
CA ALA A 31 5.27 32.11 24.36
C ALA A 31 5.82 32.14 25.80
N GLY A 32 7.09 31.80 25.95
CA GLY A 32 7.93 32.09 27.09
C GLY A 32 9.31 32.53 26.61
N VAL A 33 9.57 33.83 26.69
CA VAL A 33 10.88 34.45 26.45
C VAL A 33 11.78 34.19 27.65
N ILE A 34 12.91 33.50 27.44
CA ILE A 34 14.05 33.57 28.40
C ILE A 34 15.33 33.78 27.59
N ALA A 35 15.91 34.96 27.82
CA ALA A 35 17.24 35.31 27.36
C ALA A 35 18.27 34.72 28.34
N LEU A 36 19.32 34.06 27.83
CA LEU A 36 20.56 33.85 28.58
C LEU A 36 21.78 33.67 27.68
N SER A 37 22.61 34.64 27.78
CA SER A 37 24.09 34.75 27.72
C SER A 37 24.94 33.65 27.09
N SER A 38 25.74 34.11 26.17
CA SER A 38 26.91 33.52 25.53
C SER A 38 28.03 33.16 26.52
N ALA A 39 28.51 31.91 26.43
CA ALA A 39 29.85 31.57 26.90
C ALA A 39 30.53 30.80 25.75
N ALA A 40 31.59 31.38 25.22
CA ALA A 40 32.47 30.75 24.23
C ALA A 40 33.36 29.72 24.94
N ALA A 41 33.26 28.43 24.56
CA ALA A 41 34.21 27.41 24.96
C ALA A 41 35.04 26.98 23.75
N ALA A 42 36.35 26.98 23.92
CA ALA A 42 37.36 26.61 22.91
C ALA A 42 37.26 25.12 22.55
N ILE A 43 37.36 24.83 21.26
CA ILE A 43 37.38 23.47 20.70
C ILE A 43 38.84 22.97 20.72
N PRO A 44 39.14 21.81 21.32
CA PRO A 44 40.43 21.15 21.16
C PRO A 44 40.50 20.48 19.77
N GLN A 45 41.57 20.76 19.03
CA GLN A 45 41.89 20.05 17.78
C GLN A 45 42.25 18.60 18.08
N THR A 46 41.48 17.66 17.57
CA THR A 46 41.81 16.24 17.63
C THR A 46 42.49 15.81 16.33
N THR A 47 43.70 15.33 16.47
CA THR A 47 44.56 14.75 15.44
C THR A 47 43.85 13.63 14.65
N GLY A 48 44.06 13.68 13.31
CA GLY A 48 43.43 12.77 12.36
C GLY A 48 43.73 11.28 12.59
N ILE A 49 42.69 10.50 12.58
CA ILE A 49 42.73 9.03 12.44
C ILE A 49 42.63 8.76 10.91
N PRO A 50 43.51 7.92 10.33
CA PRO A 50 43.36 7.57 8.92
C PRO A 50 42.08 6.79 8.69
N VAL A 51 41.19 7.29 7.84
CA VAL A 51 40.02 6.55 7.34
C VAL A 51 40.56 5.44 6.44
N GLN A 52 40.61 4.22 6.98
CA GLN A 52 40.71 3.03 6.14
C GLN A 52 39.42 2.92 5.32
N ASN A 53 39.53 3.13 4.01
CA ASN A 53 38.50 2.77 3.06
C ASN A 53 38.27 1.27 3.16
N ALA A 54 37.27 0.87 3.93
CA ALA A 54 36.65 -0.43 3.80
C ALA A 54 35.99 -0.43 2.40
N LEU A 55 36.59 -1.12 1.46
CA LEU A 55 35.93 -1.52 0.21
C LEU A 55 34.71 -2.34 0.61
N VAL A 56 33.56 -1.68 0.67
CA VAL A 56 32.27 -2.37 0.73
C VAL A 56 32.18 -3.15 -0.56
N ASP A 57 32.15 -4.47 -0.43
CA ASP A 57 32.01 -5.41 -1.53
C ASP A 57 30.70 -5.11 -2.27
N GLN A 58 30.81 -4.42 -3.41
CA GLN A 58 29.68 -4.03 -4.26
C GLN A 58 29.06 -5.21 -5.00
N THR A 59 29.59 -6.41 -4.85
CA THR A 59 29.09 -7.61 -5.51
C THR A 59 27.86 -8.24 -4.81
N LYS A 60 27.43 -7.73 -3.66
CA LYS A 60 26.23 -8.22 -2.94
C LYS A 60 24.94 -7.48 -3.26
N LEU A 61 24.97 -6.46 -4.11
CA LEU A 61 23.82 -5.60 -4.44
C LEU A 61 23.06 -5.99 -5.71
N THR A 62 23.30 -7.16 -6.28
CA THR A 62 22.87 -7.48 -7.64
C THR A 62 21.59 -8.30 -7.75
N ASN A 63 20.60 -8.13 -6.88
CA ASN A 63 19.23 -8.65 -7.14
C ASN A 63 18.13 -7.85 -6.42
N ALA A 64 18.40 -6.63 -5.98
CA ALA A 64 17.32 -5.75 -5.52
C ALA A 64 16.55 -5.22 -6.75
N PHE A 65 15.24 -5.31 -6.72
CA PHE A 65 14.36 -4.65 -7.68
C PHE A 65 14.66 -3.14 -7.62
N GLU A 66 15.37 -2.60 -8.63
CA GLU A 66 15.53 -1.16 -8.79
C GLU A 66 14.22 -0.59 -9.32
N ALA A 67 13.45 0.02 -8.41
CA ALA A 67 12.14 0.55 -8.71
C ALA A 67 12.19 1.66 -9.72
N PRO A 68 12.28 2.39 -10.44
CA PRO A 68 11.58 3.01 -11.55
C PRO A 68 11.87 2.39 -12.92
N ASP A 69 13.08 1.89 -13.19
CA ASP A 69 13.45 1.43 -14.53
C ASP A 69 12.83 0.06 -14.90
N ALA A 70 12.71 -0.84 -13.93
CA ALA A 70 12.06 -2.15 -14.14
C ALA A 70 10.56 -2.05 -14.43
N CYS A 71 9.93 -0.90 -14.08
CA CYS A 71 8.52 -0.63 -14.34
C CYS A 71 8.29 0.18 -15.62
N ALA A 72 9.34 0.62 -16.30
CA ALA A 72 9.24 1.27 -17.60
C ALA A 72 8.65 0.27 -18.62
N GLY A 73 7.51 0.64 -19.25
CA GLY A 73 6.82 -0.24 -20.17
C GLY A 73 6.12 -1.45 -19.52
N PHE A 74 5.79 -1.35 -18.23
CA PHE A 74 5.06 -2.37 -17.50
C PHE A 74 3.72 -2.70 -18.19
N ASP A 75 3.55 -3.98 -18.54
CA ASP A 75 2.33 -4.50 -19.16
C ASP A 75 1.68 -5.51 -18.22
N PRO A 76 0.60 -5.15 -17.51
CA PRO A 76 0.00 -6.03 -16.52
C PRO A 76 -0.59 -7.30 -17.14
N VAL A 77 -1.13 -7.25 -18.35
CA VAL A 77 -1.67 -8.44 -19.02
C VAL A 77 -0.57 -9.46 -19.32
N LYS A 78 0.64 -8.99 -19.70
CA LYS A 78 1.80 -9.89 -19.88
C LYS A 78 2.32 -10.44 -18.56
N ARG A 79 2.24 -9.65 -17.47
CA ARG A 79 2.81 -10.00 -16.17
C ARG A 79 1.88 -10.86 -15.32
N TYR A 80 0.58 -10.56 -15.29
CA TYR A 80 -0.41 -11.23 -14.45
C TYR A 80 -1.37 -12.13 -15.22
N GLY A 81 -1.39 -12.04 -16.57
CA GLY A 81 -2.52 -12.53 -17.35
C GLY A 81 -3.72 -11.59 -17.21
N ASN A 82 -4.92 -12.16 -17.25
CA ASN A 82 -6.14 -11.35 -17.17
C ASN A 82 -6.58 -11.04 -15.72
N GLU A 83 -5.92 -11.67 -14.74
CA GLU A 83 -6.37 -11.57 -13.35
C GLU A 83 -5.27 -11.88 -12.35
N LEU A 84 -5.27 -11.13 -11.24
CA LEU A 84 -4.46 -11.35 -10.05
C LEU A 84 -5.39 -11.57 -8.85
N ARG A 85 -5.14 -12.62 -8.06
CA ARG A 85 -5.99 -13.01 -6.92
C ARG A 85 -5.20 -13.10 -5.63
N PHE A 86 -5.81 -12.58 -4.54
CA PHE A 86 -5.31 -12.73 -3.18
C PHE A 86 -6.38 -13.28 -2.24
N GLN A 87 -5.94 -14.11 -1.31
CA GLN A 87 -6.68 -14.40 -0.09
C GLN A 87 -6.34 -13.33 0.95
N ILE A 88 -7.35 -12.65 1.49
CA ILE A 88 -7.17 -11.73 2.61
C ILE A 88 -7.24 -12.51 3.92
N ARG A 89 -6.25 -12.28 4.78
CA ARG A 89 -6.13 -12.95 6.08
C ARG A 89 -6.03 -11.90 7.19
N ARG A 90 -6.65 -12.18 8.33
CA ARG A 90 -6.54 -11.39 9.55
C ARG A 90 -5.95 -12.26 10.64
N ASN A 91 -4.76 -11.88 11.17
CA ASN A 91 -4.01 -12.70 12.12
C ASN A 91 -3.94 -14.18 11.68
N ASP A 92 -3.57 -14.40 10.39
CA ASP A 92 -3.51 -15.71 9.73
C ASP A 92 -4.84 -16.45 9.47
N ALA A 93 -5.97 -15.99 9.97
CA ALA A 93 -7.29 -16.54 9.61
C ALA A 93 -7.77 -15.96 8.28
N PRO A 94 -8.28 -16.76 7.31
CA PRO A 94 -8.86 -16.24 6.07
C PRO A 94 -10.15 -15.50 6.39
N VAL A 95 -10.28 -14.27 5.87
CA VAL A 95 -11.44 -13.41 6.09
C VAL A 95 -12.02 -12.84 4.80
N GLY A 96 -11.36 -13.04 3.65
CA GLY A 96 -11.84 -12.48 2.40
C GLY A 96 -10.91 -12.71 1.22
N SER A 97 -11.18 -11.96 0.16
CA SER A 97 -10.42 -12.01 -1.09
C SER A 97 -10.23 -10.61 -1.70
N HIS A 98 -9.16 -10.47 -2.47
CA HIS A 98 -8.94 -9.33 -3.35
C HIS A 98 -8.62 -9.84 -4.75
N ILE A 99 -9.27 -9.26 -5.76
CA ILE A 99 -9.13 -9.67 -7.17
C ILE A 99 -8.88 -8.42 -7.99
N VAL A 100 -7.89 -8.47 -8.89
CA VAL A 100 -7.63 -7.42 -9.87
C VAL A 100 -7.75 -8.03 -11.26
N GLN A 101 -8.62 -7.45 -12.10
CA GLN A 101 -8.86 -7.90 -13.48
C GLN A 101 -8.34 -6.87 -14.47
N PHE A 102 -7.71 -7.35 -15.54
CA PHE A 102 -7.07 -6.54 -16.57
C PHE A 102 -7.72 -6.79 -17.92
N ASN A 103 -8.40 -5.78 -18.49
CA ASN A 103 -9.10 -5.88 -19.76
C ASN A 103 -8.56 -4.84 -20.74
N ARG A 104 -7.97 -5.27 -21.87
CA ARG A 104 -7.58 -4.33 -22.94
C ARG A 104 -8.78 -3.98 -23.79
N GLY A 105 -9.06 -2.69 -23.86
CA GLY A 105 -10.05 -2.12 -24.75
C GLY A 105 -9.44 -1.21 -25.82
N ARG A 106 -10.28 -0.60 -26.62
CA ARG A 106 -9.88 0.39 -27.64
C ARG A 106 -9.34 1.68 -27.02
N ASP A 107 -9.91 2.08 -25.88
CA ASP A 107 -9.61 3.36 -25.21
C ASP A 107 -8.44 3.24 -24.21
N GLY A 108 -7.92 2.04 -23.99
CA GLY A 108 -6.83 1.78 -23.05
C GLY A 108 -7.00 0.47 -22.28
N LEU A 109 -6.34 0.38 -21.14
CA LEU A 109 -6.44 -0.73 -20.22
C LEU A 109 -7.49 -0.40 -19.14
N GLN A 110 -8.55 -1.19 -19.08
CA GLN A 110 -9.49 -1.19 -17.95
C GLN A 110 -8.97 -2.12 -16.87
N VAL A 111 -8.91 -1.63 -15.64
CA VAL A 111 -8.55 -2.42 -14.46
C VAL A 111 -9.69 -2.35 -13.47
N ILE A 112 -10.14 -3.52 -13.00
CA ILE A 112 -11.18 -3.66 -11.98
C ILE A 112 -10.54 -4.34 -10.76
N ALA A 113 -10.47 -3.64 -9.63
CA ALA A 113 -9.99 -4.19 -8.38
C ALA A 113 -11.17 -4.32 -7.40
N GLN A 114 -11.32 -5.47 -6.76
CA GLN A 114 -12.40 -5.73 -5.83
C GLN A 114 -11.91 -6.47 -4.59
N SER A 115 -12.29 -5.99 -3.41
CA SER A 115 -12.07 -6.67 -2.13
C SER A 115 -13.40 -6.99 -1.48
N ASN A 116 -13.48 -8.18 -0.88
CA ASN A 116 -14.58 -8.58 -0.01
C ASN A 116 -13.98 -9.15 1.27
N ILE A 117 -14.37 -8.60 2.42
CA ILE A 117 -13.97 -9.09 3.74
C ILE A 117 -15.23 -9.33 4.55
N ASN A 118 -15.30 -10.50 5.20
CA ASN A 118 -16.36 -10.83 6.14
C ASN A 118 -15.75 -11.45 7.39
N ILE A 119 -15.99 -10.83 8.52
CA ILE A 119 -15.51 -11.31 9.81
C ILE A 119 -16.73 -11.76 10.62
N SER A 120 -16.77 -13.04 10.99
CA SER A 120 -17.83 -13.61 11.79
C SER A 120 -17.35 -13.87 13.21
N PHE A 121 -18.22 -13.65 14.18
CA PHE A 121 -17.98 -13.97 15.58
C PHE A 121 -19.20 -14.74 16.15
N LEU A 122 -18.96 -15.91 16.71
CA LEU A 122 -20.01 -16.81 17.23
C LEU A 122 -21.16 -17.10 16.23
N GLY A 123 -20.83 -17.17 14.93
CA GLY A 123 -21.80 -17.44 13.88
C GLY A 123 -22.57 -16.21 13.37
N PHE A 124 -22.33 -15.03 13.93
CA PHE A 124 -22.91 -13.76 13.47
C PHE A 124 -21.90 -12.99 12.63
N ASN A 125 -22.37 -12.29 11.59
CA ASN A 125 -21.54 -11.33 10.88
C ASN A 125 -21.21 -10.15 11.82
N ALA A 126 -19.94 -10.00 12.16
CA ALA A 126 -19.45 -8.96 13.06
C ALA A 126 -18.90 -7.74 12.31
N TYR A 127 -18.50 -7.93 11.05
CA TYR A 127 -17.97 -6.87 10.20
C TYR A 127 -17.97 -7.31 8.74
N SER A 128 -18.33 -6.40 7.84
CA SER A 128 -18.21 -6.57 6.40
C SER A 128 -17.50 -5.37 5.76
N PHE A 129 -16.70 -5.63 4.75
CA PHE A 129 -16.07 -4.60 3.95
C PHE A 129 -16.12 -4.99 2.48
N TYR A 130 -16.64 -4.09 1.67
CA TYR A 130 -16.64 -4.19 0.22
C TYR A 130 -15.91 -3.00 -0.37
N TYR A 131 -15.04 -3.26 -1.32
CA TYR A 131 -14.32 -2.28 -2.12
C TYR A 131 -14.41 -2.68 -3.58
N ARG A 132 -14.72 -1.73 -4.47
CA ARG A 132 -14.63 -1.89 -5.90
C ARG A 132 -14.10 -0.64 -6.54
N SER A 133 -13.00 -0.77 -7.29
CA SER A 133 -12.42 0.26 -8.14
C SER A 133 -12.49 -0.16 -9.59
N GLU A 134 -12.95 0.73 -10.45
CA GLU A 134 -12.87 0.59 -11.90
C GLU A 134 -12.04 1.76 -12.44
N SER A 135 -10.94 1.46 -13.10
CA SER A 135 -10.02 2.46 -13.62
C SER A 135 -9.70 2.24 -15.09
N LEU A 136 -9.54 3.33 -15.82
CA LEU A 136 -9.07 3.38 -17.20
C LEU A 136 -7.66 3.95 -17.23
N TRP A 137 -6.75 3.23 -17.85
CA TRP A 137 -5.35 3.62 -18.01
C TRP A 137 -5.01 3.83 -19.49
N GLN A 138 -4.35 4.94 -19.78
CA GLN A 138 -3.82 5.27 -21.11
C GLN A 138 -2.31 5.36 -21.01
N GLY A 139 -1.61 4.36 -21.56
CA GLY A 139 -0.22 4.13 -21.24
C GLY A 139 -0.05 3.84 -19.74
N ASN A 140 0.93 4.49 -19.09
CA ASN A 140 1.18 4.36 -17.66
C ASN A 140 0.48 5.45 -16.82
N GLN A 141 -0.57 6.07 -17.34
CA GLN A 141 -1.26 7.15 -16.64
C GLN A 141 -2.73 6.83 -16.43
N LEU A 142 -3.20 7.08 -15.22
CA LEU A 142 -4.61 7.02 -14.87
C LEU A 142 -5.40 8.07 -15.68
N ALA A 143 -6.37 7.63 -16.48
CA ALA A 143 -7.24 8.51 -17.26
C ALA A 143 -8.58 8.78 -16.55
N ALA A 144 -9.14 7.74 -15.91
CA ALA A 144 -10.36 7.84 -15.12
C ALA A 144 -10.39 6.73 -14.06
N MET A 145 -11.12 6.97 -12.97
CA MET A 145 -11.34 5.99 -11.91
C MET A 145 -12.70 6.25 -11.24
N SER A 146 -13.38 5.18 -10.86
CA SER A 146 -14.57 5.21 -10.00
C SER A 146 -14.41 4.16 -8.93
N VAL A 147 -14.61 4.53 -7.67
CA VAL A 147 -14.48 3.66 -6.52
C VAL A 147 -15.75 3.73 -5.69
N VAL A 148 -16.19 2.57 -5.24
CA VAL A 148 -17.25 2.41 -4.21
C VAL A 148 -16.67 1.60 -3.07
N VAL A 149 -16.88 2.08 -1.86
CA VAL A 149 -16.51 1.40 -0.62
C VAL A 149 -17.76 1.29 0.24
N ASP A 150 -18.01 0.12 0.79
CA ASP A 150 -18.98 -0.10 1.87
C ASP A 150 -18.22 -0.68 3.07
N ASP A 151 -18.07 0.13 4.11
CA ASP A 151 -17.40 -0.21 5.37
C ASP A 151 -18.46 -0.44 6.44
N ASP A 152 -18.96 -1.68 6.52
CA ASP A 152 -19.98 -2.13 7.49
C ASP A 152 -21.27 -1.30 7.42
N GLY A 153 -21.68 -0.93 6.21
CA GLY A 153 -22.87 -0.12 5.93
C GLY A 153 -22.60 1.37 5.72
N ASP A 154 -21.37 1.84 5.92
CA ASP A 154 -20.97 3.21 5.63
C ASP A 154 -20.41 3.29 4.19
N GLU A 155 -21.25 3.74 3.26
CA GLU A 155 -20.87 3.84 1.85
C GLU A 155 -20.14 5.15 1.54
N THR A 156 -19.00 5.03 0.85
CA THR A 156 -18.26 6.16 0.28
C THR A 156 -17.98 5.96 -1.20
N LYS A 157 -17.84 7.07 -1.93
CA LYS A 157 -17.53 7.07 -3.36
C LYS A 157 -16.39 8.04 -3.65
N VAL A 158 -15.48 7.59 -4.52
CA VAL A 158 -14.41 8.43 -5.07
C VAL A 158 -14.46 8.31 -6.59
N SER A 159 -14.32 9.42 -7.29
CA SER A 159 -14.12 9.43 -8.73
C SER A 159 -12.91 10.27 -9.09
N ALA A 160 -12.24 9.92 -10.17
CA ALA A 160 -11.15 10.69 -10.73
C ALA A 160 -11.25 10.72 -12.24
N LYS A 161 -10.92 11.86 -12.85
CA LYS A 161 -10.89 12.04 -14.30
C LYS A 161 -9.77 12.98 -14.69
N ARG A 162 -9.01 12.62 -15.72
CA ARG A 162 -8.02 13.51 -16.29
C ARG A 162 -8.72 14.59 -17.12
N ASP A 163 -8.40 15.84 -16.83
CA ASP A 163 -8.82 17.00 -17.57
C ASP A 163 -7.64 17.98 -17.70
N GLN A 164 -7.41 18.50 -18.91
CA GLN A 164 -6.35 19.48 -19.23
C GLN A 164 -4.97 19.13 -18.65
N GLY A 165 -4.63 17.83 -18.62
CA GLY A 165 -3.35 17.34 -18.14
C GLY A 165 -3.26 17.20 -16.61
N GLN A 166 -4.32 17.48 -15.86
CA GLN A 166 -4.41 17.27 -14.41
C GLN A 166 -5.40 16.15 -14.10
N LEU A 167 -5.37 15.62 -12.88
CA LEU A 167 -6.34 14.64 -12.39
C LEU A 167 -7.30 15.35 -11.43
N ILE A 168 -8.56 15.49 -11.84
CA ILE A 168 -9.63 16.03 -10.98
C ILE A 168 -10.21 14.86 -10.23
N VAL A 169 -10.19 14.94 -8.89
CA VAL A 169 -10.66 13.89 -7.98
C VAL A 169 -11.79 14.44 -7.14
N SER A 170 -12.93 13.73 -7.12
CA SER A 170 -14.07 14.00 -6.23
C SER A 170 -14.19 12.87 -5.22
N GLY A 171 -14.28 13.20 -3.96
CA GLY A 171 -14.37 12.25 -2.85
C GLY A 171 -15.20 12.79 -1.69
N PRO A 172 -15.28 12.06 -0.56
CA PRO A 172 -16.08 12.44 0.60
C PRO A 172 -15.77 13.84 1.16
N ASP A 173 -14.52 14.29 0.99
CA ASP A 173 -14.06 15.59 1.50
C ASP A 173 -14.08 16.70 0.42
N GLY A 174 -14.75 16.46 -0.71
CA GLY A 174 -14.89 17.41 -1.82
C GLY A 174 -13.93 17.16 -2.97
N ASP A 175 -13.89 18.14 -3.88
CA ASP A 175 -13.09 18.08 -5.11
C ASP A 175 -11.68 18.60 -4.87
N GLN A 176 -10.72 17.98 -5.55
CA GLN A 176 -9.33 18.40 -5.55
C GLN A 176 -8.66 18.14 -6.90
N THR A 177 -7.62 18.90 -7.18
CA THR A 177 -6.82 18.76 -8.39
C THR A 177 -5.44 18.20 -8.04
N LEU A 178 -5.08 17.08 -8.64
CA LEU A 178 -3.83 16.40 -8.40
C LEU A 178 -2.94 16.42 -9.65
N PRO A 179 -1.61 16.29 -9.49
CA PRO A 179 -0.69 16.24 -10.60
C PRO A 179 -0.96 15.01 -11.47
N PRO A 180 -0.70 15.08 -12.80
CA PRO A 180 -0.75 13.92 -13.66
C PRO A 180 0.31 12.90 -13.24
N GLY A 181 0.00 11.61 -13.37
CA GLY A 181 0.94 10.54 -13.04
C GLY A 181 0.95 10.11 -11.58
N ILE A 182 0.08 10.67 -10.71
CA ILE A 182 -0.13 10.11 -9.38
C ILE A 182 -0.70 8.69 -9.51
N PHE A 183 -0.13 7.74 -8.77
CA PHE A 183 -0.60 6.36 -8.72
C PHE A 183 -1.62 6.17 -7.60
N PRO A 184 -2.72 5.43 -7.85
CA PRO A 184 -3.62 4.99 -6.79
C PRO A 184 -3.00 3.89 -5.93
N THR A 185 -3.57 3.67 -4.74
CA THR A 185 -3.10 2.69 -3.75
C THR A 185 -3.52 1.24 -4.04
N ASP A 186 -3.76 0.89 -5.28
CA ASP A 186 -4.15 -0.47 -5.70
C ASP A 186 -2.98 -1.40 -6.04
N HIS A 187 -1.74 -0.93 -5.87
CA HIS A 187 -0.45 -1.63 -5.88
C HIS A 187 -0.09 -2.46 -7.14
N TRP A 188 -1.03 -2.86 -8.00
CA TRP A 188 -0.75 -3.75 -9.13
C TRP A 188 0.26 -3.16 -10.14
N HIS A 189 0.38 -1.83 -10.21
CA HIS A 189 1.33 -1.17 -11.11
C HIS A 189 2.60 -0.78 -10.35
N CYS A 190 3.70 -1.46 -10.61
CA CYS A 190 4.97 -1.25 -9.90
C CYS A 190 5.55 0.17 -10.03
N GLY A 191 5.09 0.98 -10.97
CA GLY A 191 5.44 2.40 -11.07
C GLY A 191 5.13 3.19 -9.78
N VAL A 192 4.20 2.72 -8.95
CA VAL A 192 3.91 3.31 -7.64
C VAL A 192 5.14 3.37 -6.73
N LEU A 193 6.10 2.46 -6.89
CA LEU A 193 7.29 2.36 -6.05
C LEU A 193 8.23 3.57 -6.16
N GLY A 194 8.15 4.33 -7.25
CA GLY A 194 8.87 5.60 -7.40
C GLY A 194 8.13 6.83 -6.86
N SER A 195 6.94 6.65 -6.27
CA SER A 195 6.08 7.76 -5.86
C SER A 195 6.48 8.33 -4.50
N ARG A 196 6.32 9.64 -4.33
CA ARG A 196 6.38 10.35 -3.04
C ARG A 196 4.97 10.74 -2.56
N SER A 197 3.97 10.57 -3.41
CA SER A 197 2.57 10.79 -3.11
C SER A 197 1.74 9.79 -3.89
N VAL A 198 0.75 9.18 -3.25
CA VAL A 198 -0.17 8.21 -3.84
C VAL A 198 -1.60 8.66 -3.61
N LEU A 199 -2.49 8.36 -4.56
CA LEU A 199 -3.92 8.63 -4.41
C LEU A 199 -4.55 7.54 -3.57
N ASN A 200 -5.03 7.88 -2.39
CA ASN A 200 -5.82 6.98 -1.55
C ASN A 200 -7.18 6.76 -2.20
N THR A 201 -7.42 5.55 -2.67
CA THR A 201 -8.64 5.21 -3.42
C THR A 201 -9.90 5.16 -2.55
N ILE A 202 -9.77 5.11 -1.23
CA ILE A 202 -10.90 5.09 -0.28
C ILE A 202 -11.35 6.50 0.07
N THR A 203 -10.40 7.42 0.24
CA THR A 203 -10.70 8.80 0.69
C THR A 203 -10.69 9.81 -0.44
N GLY A 204 -10.06 9.49 -1.57
CA GLY A 204 -9.81 10.42 -2.68
C GLY A 204 -8.68 11.42 -2.43
N LYS A 205 -7.99 11.36 -1.28
CA LYS A 205 -6.89 12.28 -0.92
C LYS A 205 -5.53 11.77 -1.39
N PRO A 206 -4.57 12.65 -1.70
CA PRO A 206 -3.19 12.26 -1.82
C PRO A 206 -2.62 11.93 -0.43
N ASN A 207 -1.88 10.84 -0.33
CA ASN A 207 -1.08 10.50 0.85
C ASN A 207 0.41 10.68 0.53
N MET A 208 1.11 11.45 1.35
CA MET A 208 2.57 11.56 1.26
C MET A 208 3.21 10.30 1.82
N VAL A 209 4.11 9.70 1.05
CA VAL A 209 4.77 8.43 1.39
C VAL A 209 6.26 8.49 1.14
N SER A 210 7.01 7.73 1.94
CA SER A 210 8.40 7.34 1.68
C SER A 210 8.41 5.83 1.48
N ILE A 211 8.90 5.36 0.32
CA ILE A 211 8.91 3.95 -0.03
C ILE A 211 10.36 3.46 -0.05
N THR A 212 10.67 2.46 0.78
CA THR A 212 12.01 1.90 0.91
C THR A 212 12.00 0.40 0.65
N ALA A 213 12.96 -0.10 -0.10
CA ALA A 213 13.15 -1.52 -0.38
C ALA A 213 13.99 -2.17 0.73
N SER A 214 13.62 -3.39 1.11
CA SER A 214 14.41 -4.29 1.94
C SER A 214 15.12 -5.34 1.07
N ASP A 215 15.88 -6.23 1.71
CA ASP A 215 16.41 -7.42 1.03
C ASP A 215 15.27 -8.33 0.56
N SER A 216 15.54 -9.09 -0.52
CA SER A 216 14.57 -10.06 -1.04
C SER A 216 14.46 -11.26 -0.09
N GLU A 217 13.24 -11.73 0.12
CA GLU A 217 12.91 -12.85 0.97
C GLU A 217 12.01 -13.89 0.27
N MET A 218 11.83 -15.05 0.89
CA MET A 218 10.91 -16.07 0.41
C MET A 218 9.50 -15.81 0.96
N LEU A 219 8.60 -15.33 0.10
CA LEU A 219 7.22 -15.05 0.44
C LEU A 219 6.34 -16.29 0.24
N ARG A 220 5.53 -16.62 1.24
CA ARG A 220 4.56 -17.73 1.16
C ARG A 220 3.34 -17.31 0.32
N THR A 221 3.01 -18.11 -0.68
CA THR A 221 1.77 -18.02 -1.48
C THR A 221 0.82 -19.17 -1.15
N SER A 222 -0.30 -19.30 -1.87
CA SER A 222 -1.19 -20.46 -1.75
C SER A 222 -0.65 -21.72 -2.42
N THR A 223 0.24 -21.56 -3.39
CA THR A 223 0.78 -22.64 -4.23
C THR A 223 2.23 -23.01 -3.91
N GLY A 224 2.86 -22.32 -2.96
CA GLY A 224 4.25 -22.53 -2.57
C GLY A 224 4.92 -21.28 -2.05
N THR A 225 6.18 -21.07 -2.39
CA THR A 225 6.95 -19.86 -2.07
C THR A 225 7.51 -19.24 -3.33
N LEU A 226 7.73 -17.93 -3.30
CA LEU A 226 8.44 -17.20 -4.34
C LEU A 226 9.36 -16.15 -3.71
N ARG A 227 10.43 -15.79 -4.41
CA ARG A 227 11.34 -14.72 -3.99
C ARG A 227 10.72 -13.38 -4.32
N ALA A 228 10.64 -12.50 -3.32
CA ALA A 228 10.10 -11.15 -3.48
C ALA A 228 10.85 -10.14 -2.65
N THR A 229 10.88 -8.90 -3.09
CA THR A 229 11.42 -7.75 -2.34
C THR A 229 10.27 -7.08 -1.61
N GLN A 230 10.44 -6.82 -0.32
CA GLN A 230 9.52 -6.03 0.48
C GLN A 230 9.78 -4.54 0.26
N PHE A 231 8.73 -3.79 0.04
CA PHE A 231 8.72 -2.34 0.01
C PHE A 231 7.86 -1.82 1.16
N THR A 232 8.50 -1.07 2.05
CA THR A 232 7.83 -0.44 3.20
C THR A 232 7.42 0.96 2.82
N TYR A 233 6.14 1.26 3.00
CA TYR A 233 5.56 2.59 2.86
C TYR A 233 5.44 3.19 4.24
N ASP A 234 6.06 4.35 4.44
CA ASP A 234 6.01 5.15 5.65
C ASP A 234 5.40 6.52 5.36
N GLY A 235 4.76 7.13 6.35
CA GLY A 235 4.15 8.46 6.27
C GLY A 235 2.65 8.43 6.49
N GLU A 236 1.86 8.99 5.54
CA GLU A 236 0.39 9.03 5.67
C GLU A 236 -0.29 7.71 5.25
N LEU A 237 0.47 6.79 4.70
CA LEU A 237 0.06 5.40 4.42
C LEU A 237 1.17 4.48 4.94
N GLU A 238 0.85 3.64 5.92
CA GLU A 238 1.77 2.65 6.49
C GLU A 238 1.39 1.25 6.02
N THR A 239 2.21 0.65 5.14
CA THR A 239 1.99 -0.71 4.63
C THR A 239 3.28 -1.32 4.10
N ASN A 240 3.32 -2.65 4.03
CA ASN A 240 4.37 -3.39 3.35
C ASN A 240 3.78 -4.05 2.11
N ALA A 241 4.39 -3.87 0.96
CA ALA A 241 4.02 -4.52 -0.29
C ALA A 241 5.20 -5.33 -0.83
N TRP A 242 4.93 -6.50 -1.39
CA TRP A 242 5.96 -7.37 -1.96
C TRP A 242 5.82 -7.42 -3.47
N TYR A 243 6.97 -7.29 -4.13
CA TYR A 243 7.08 -7.41 -5.58
C TYR A 243 8.17 -8.43 -5.93
N ASP A 244 7.89 -9.26 -6.92
CA ASP A 244 8.90 -10.18 -7.45
C ASP A 244 9.87 -9.51 -8.43
N SER A 245 10.83 -10.28 -8.96
CA SER A 245 11.85 -9.77 -9.90
C SER A 245 11.28 -9.20 -11.19
N ASP A 246 10.05 -9.58 -11.55
CA ASP A 246 9.34 -9.07 -12.72
C ASP A 246 8.53 -7.81 -12.43
N GLY A 247 8.57 -7.29 -11.21
CA GLY A 247 7.77 -6.15 -10.76
C GLY A 247 6.31 -6.48 -10.55
N ARG A 248 5.94 -7.78 -10.42
CA ARG A 248 4.57 -8.17 -10.09
C ARG A 248 4.33 -8.01 -8.60
N TRP A 249 3.24 -7.34 -8.24
CA TRP A 249 2.74 -7.29 -6.87
C TRP A 249 2.29 -8.69 -6.43
N VAL A 250 2.85 -9.21 -5.34
CA VAL A 250 2.67 -10.60 -4.91
C VAL A 250 2.25 -10.72 -3.44
N GLY A 251 2.19 -9.61 -2.72
CA GLY A 251 1.76 -9.59 -1.32
C GLY A 251 1.55 -8.20 -0.76
N LEU A 252 0.76 -8.10 0.30
CA LEU A 252 0.52 -6.88 1.07
C LEU A 252 0.35 -7.21 2.54
N GLN A 253 0.82 -6.35 3.42
CA GLN A 253 0.59 -6.45 4.86
C GLN A 253 0.47 -5.08 5.48
N PHE A 254 -0.52 -4.90 6.33
CA PHE A 254 -0.68 -3.69 7.14
C PHE A 254 -1.34 -3.99 8.48
N LYS A 255 -1.31 -3.03 9.39
CA LYS A 255 -2.04 -3.09 10.66
C LYS A 255 -3.40 -2.44 10.51
N ALA A 256 -4.45 -3.18 10.84
CA ALA A 256 -5.78 -2.62 11.01
C ALA A 256 -5.83 -1.75 12.27
N ARG A 257 -6.87 -0.93 12.42
CA ARG A 257 -7.03 -0.01 13.57
C ARG A 257 -7.05 -0.71 14.92
N ASP A 258 -7.54 -1.95 14.97
CA ASP A 258 -7.57 -2.79 16.18
C ASP A 258 -6.23 -3.49 16.47
N GLY A 259 -5.16 -3.16 15.70
CA GLY A 259 -3.85 -3.75 15.82
C GLY A 259 -3.71 -5.13 15.17
N SER A 260 -4.79 -5.71 14.62
CA SER A 260 -4.70 -6.98 13.88
C SER A 260 -3.87 -6.82 12.61
N THR A 261 -3.18 -7.88 12.22
CA THR A 261 -2.40 -7.90 10.97
C THR A 261 -3.30 -8.38 9.83
N ILE A 262 -3.42 -7.56 8.79
CA ILE A 262 -4.05 -7.93 7.53
C ILE A 262 -2.96 -8.32 6.54
N THR A 263 -3.10 -9.48 5.90
CA THR A 263 -2.13 -9.99 4.93
C THR A 263 -2.86 -10.41 3.66
N TYR A 264 -2.37 -9.99 2.50
CA TYR A 264 -2.81 -10.45 1.20
C TYR A 264 -1.85 -11.55 0.72
N ARG A 265 -2.34 -12.79 0.66
CA ARG A 265 -1.58 -13.94 0.20
C ARG A 265 -1.95 -14.24 -1.25
N CYS A 266 -0.98 -14.18 -2.15
CA CYS A 266 -1.22 -14.45 -3.56
C CYS A 266 -1.71 -15.88 -3.80
N MET A 267 -2.75 -16.01 -4.66
CA MET A 267 -3.42 -17.26 -4.97
C MET A 267 -2.99 -17.86 -6.31
N ASN A 268 -2.59 -17.01 -7.26
CA ASN A 268 -2.24 -17.39 -8.63
C ASN A 268 -0.90 -16.81 -9.10
N CYS A 269 -0.02 -16.42 -8.17
CA CYS A 269 1.35 -16.06 -8.51
C CYS A 269 2.14 -17.30 -8.93
N ALA A 270 2.98 -17.18 -9.97
CA ALA A 270 3.96 -18.20 -10.28
C ALA A 270 4.90 -18.38 -9.08
N THR A 271 5.13 -19.62 -8.69
CA THR A 271 6.07 -19.97 -7.63
C THR A 271 7.42 -20.34 -8.23
N ASP A 272 8.50 -20.07 -7.52
CA ASP A 272 9.78 -20.67 -7.83
C ASP A 272 9.57 -22.19 -7.67
N THR A 273 9.71 -22.95 -8.74
CA THR A 273 9.69 -24.41 -8.65
C THR A 273 10.76 -24.79 -7.63
N ALA A 274 10.32 -25.42 -6.55
CA ALA A 274 11.21 -25.94 -5.54
C ALA A 274 12.35 -26.67 -6.24
N GLN A 275 13.57 -26.19 -6.07
CA GLN A 275 14.77 -26.92 -6.47
C GLN A 275 14.70 -28.23 -5.71
N LYS A 276 14.42 -29.31 -6.45
CA LYS A 276 14.39 -30.67 -5.91
C LYS A 276 15.79 -30.89 -5.36
N ASP A 277 15.93 -30.95 -4.02
CA ASP A 277 17.18 -31.34 -3.42
C ASP A 277 17.62 -32.66 -4.05
N PRO A 278 18.86 -32.79 -4.55
CA PRO A 278 19.35 -34.06 -5.03
C PRO A 278 19.43 -35.02 -3.86
N GLU A 279 18.72 -36.16 -3.97
CA GLU A 279 18.88 -37.30 -3.06
C GLU A 279 20.32 -37.81 -3.04
#